data_b689f57ce350b9a91bf69a46815fc5ec
#
_entry.id   b689f57ce350b9a91bf69a46815fc5ec
#
_cell.length_a   1.000
_cell.length_b   1.000
_cell.length_c   1.000
_cell.angle_alpha   90.00
_cell.angle_beta   90.00
_cell.angle_gamma   90.00
#
_symmetry.space_group_name_H-M   'P 1'
#
loop_
_entity.id
_entity.type
_entity.pdbx_description
1 polymer ?
#
loop_
_entity_poly.entity_id
_entity_poly.type
_entity_poly.pdbx_seq_one_letter_code
_entity_poly.pdbx_strand_id
1 'polypeptide(L)'
;FFLHGGNNQIDGADQVDFTEFAYAANVIAISVNYRLGALGFNPLRVIKGEDPAQASGNFAILDAIRGLSWVRDNIVSFGGNPGNITIAGFSSGGRDVMALLISPDAKGYF
;
A
#
# COMPACT_ATOMS: atom_id res chain seq x y z
N PHE A 1 -5.98 5.13 -2.76
CA PHE A 1 -4.64 4.66 -2.39
C PHE A 1 -4.19 3.62 -3.41
N PHE A 2 -3.07 3.86 -4.07
CA PHE A 2 -2.62 3.09 -5.23
C PHE A 2 -1.29 2.38 -4.97
N LEU A 3 -1.22 1.11 -5.35
CA LEU A 3 -0.02 0.28 -5.33
C LEU A 3 0.46 0.05 -6.77
N HIS A 4 1.69 0.49 -7.06
CA HIS A 4 2.29 0.36 -8.37
C HIS A 4 2.61 -1.08 -8.75
N GLY A 5 2.86 -1.35 -10.03
CA GLY A 5 3.25 -2.64 -10.57
C GLY A 5 4.74 -2.90 -10.48
N GLY A 6 5.29 -3.61 -11.47
CA GLY A 6 6.72 -3.92 -11.55
C GLY A 6 7.10 -5.26 -10.94
N ASN A 7 6.15 -6.21 -10.88
CA ASN A 7 6.36 -7.58 -10.38
C ASN A 7 6.91 -7.63 -8.94
N ASN A 8 6.65 -6.60 -8.14
CA ASN A 8 7.20 -6.41 -6.79
C ASN A 8 8.74 -6.38 -6.74
N GLN A 9 9.38 -5.99 -7.84
CA GLN A 9 10.84 -5.94 -7.96
C GLN A 9 11.37 -4.58 -8.39
N ILE A 10 10.61 -3.84 -9.20
CA ILE A 10 11.00 -2.56 -9.79
C ILE A 10 9.83 -1.57 -9.72
N ASP A 11 10.03 -0.36 -10.23
CA ASP A 11 9.09 0.74 -10.30
C ASP A 11 8.85 1.47 -8.95
N GLY A 12 7.97 2.46 -8.98
CA GLY A 12 7.73 3.34 -7.86
C GLY A 12 6.38 4.07 -7.94
N ALA A 13 6.16 4.92 -6.98
CA ALA A 13 4.91 5.69 -6.83
C ALA A 13 4.63 6.64 -7.99
N ASP A 14 5.60 6.94 -8.82
CA ASP A 14 5.54 7.79 -10.01
C ASP A 14 5.19 7.01 -11.30
N GLN A 15 4.92 5.70 -11.21
CA GLN A 15 4.55 4.85 -12.36
C GLN A 15 3.31 5.36 -13.11
N VAL A 16 2.38 6.00 -12.39
CA VAL A 16 1.15 6.55 -12.96
C VAL A 16 0.95 7.99 -12.52
N ASP A 17 0.76 8.89 -13.49
CA ASP A 17 0.30 10.24 -13.21
C ASP A 17 -1.22 10.25 -13.04
N PHE A 18 -1.67 10.53 -11.83
CA PHE A 18 -3.09 10.60 -11.48
C PHE A 18 -3.69 12.02 -11.58
N THR A 19 -2.98 13.01 -12.05
CA THR A 19 -3.41 14.42 -12.01
C THR A 19 -4.78 14.62 -12.65
N GLU A 20 -4.95 14.18 -13.89
CA GLU A 20 -6.23 14.33 -14.61
C GLU A 20 -7.35 13.50 -13.98
N PHE A 21 -7.04 12.28 -13.56
CA PHE A 21 -8.02 11.41 -12.90
C PHE A 21 -8.49 12.02 -11.57
N ALA A 22 -7.56 12.49 -10.74
CA ALA A 22 -7.86 13.09 -9.45
C ALA A 22 -8.77 14.33 -9.61
N TYR A 23 -8.47 15.16 -10.61
CA TYR A 23 -9.28 16.34 -10.93
C TYR A 23 -10.67 15.94 -11.43
N ALA A 24 -10.77 15.04 -12.41
CA ALA A 24 -12.04 14.65 -13.04
C ALA A 24 -12.95 13.90 -12.06
N ALA A 25 -12.40 13.05 -11.20
CA ALA A 25 -13.15 12.27 -10.23
C ALA A 25 -13.37 13.00 -8.89
N ASN A 26 -12.77 14.17 -8.71
CA ASN A 26 -12.77 14.92 -7.44
C ASN A 26 -12.30 14.07 -6.26
N VAL A 27 -11.16 13.41 -6.42
CA VAL A 27 -10.56 12.54 -5.41
C VAL A 27 -9.11 12.94 -5.13
N ILE A 28 -8.59 12.54 -3.97
CA ILE A 28 -7.16 12.60 -3.68
C ILE A 28 -6.55 11.27 -4.09
N ALA A 29 -5.64 11.29 -5.06
CA ALA A 29 -4.86 10.13 -5.45
C ALA A 29 -3.56 10.08 -4.65
N ILE A 30 -3.26 8.93 -4.06
CA ILE A 30 -2.06 8.71 -3.25
C ILE A 30 -1.37 7.45 -3.75
N SER A 31 -0.14 7.59 -4.21
CA SER A 31 0.75 6.46 -4.52
C SER A 31 1.78 6.30 -3.42
N VAL A 32 2.21 5.08 -3.18
CA VAL A 32 3.18 4.77 -2.14
C VAL A 32 4.34 3.95 -2.69
N ASN A 33 5.56 4.29 -2.26
CA ASN A 33 6.74 3.44 -2.43
C ASN A 33 6.79 2.43 -1.28
N TYR A 34 6.52 1.18 -1.59
CA TYR A 34 6.65 0.07 -0.66
C TYR A 34 7.91 -0.75 -0.98
N ARG A 35 8.45 -1.46 -0.01
CA ARG A 35 9.65 -2.29 -0.22
C ARG A 35 9.41 -3.36 -1.27
N LEU A 36 10.41 -3.59 -2.10
CA LEU A 36 10.36 -4.49 -3.24
C LEU A 36 11.37 -5.64 -3.11
N GLY A 37 11.21 -6.67 -3.93
CA GLY A 37 12.13 -7.78 -4.03
C GLY A 37 12.41 -8.45 -2.68
N ALA A 38 13.67 -8.79 -2.43
CA ALA A 38 14.09 -9.46 -1.19
C ALA A 38 13.93 -8.58 0.06
N LEU A 39 13.82 -7.26 -0.07
CA LEU A 39 13.55 -6.36 1.06
C LEU A 39 12.06 -6.30 1.41
N GLY A 40 11.20 -6.52 0.43
CA GLY A 40 9.75 -6.49 0.60
C GLY A 40 9.13 -7.85 0.92
N PHE A 41 9.73 -8.92 0.39
CA PHE A 41 9.19 -10.27 0.48
C PHE A 41 10.30 -11.26 0.84
N ASN A 42 10.48 -11.51 2.13
CA ASN A 42 11.57 -12.37 2.59
C ASN A 42 11.16 -13.22 3.79
N PRO A 43 10.94 -14.53 3.60
CA PRO A 43 10.51 -15.42 4.66
C PRO A 43 11.67 -15.91 5.55
N LEU A 44 12.91 -15.44 5.37
CA LEU A 44 14.06 -15.93 6.13
C LEU A 44 13.92 -15.61 7.63
N ARG A 45 14.04 -16.63 8.45
CA ARG A 45 13.90 -16.52 9.91
C ARG A 45 14.86 -15.52 10.55
N VAL A 46 16.08 -15.37 10.00
CA VAL A 46 17.13 -14.51 10.55
C VAL A 46 16.77 -13.02 10.50
N ILE A 47 15.87 -12.62 9.61
CA ILE A 47 15.42 -11.22 9.47
C ILE A 47 14.01 -10.98 10.02
N LYS A 48 13.34 -12.04 10.47
CA LYS A 48 12.05 -11.93 11.15
C LYS A 48 12.26 -11.37 12.54
N GLY A 49 11.67 -10.20 12.81
CA GLY A 49 11.61 -9.67 14.16
C GLY A 49 10.76 -10.55 15.09
N GLU A 50 10.73 -10.20 16.35
CA GLU A 50 9.86 -10.84 17.35
C GLU A 50 8.37 -10.50 17.14
N ASP A 51 8.09 -9.45 16.39
CA ASP A 51 6.73 -9.03 16.01
C ASP A 51 6.11 -10.09 15.07
N PRO A 52 4.97 -10.70 15.44
CA PRO A 52 4.27 -11.69 14.61
C PRO A 52 3.93 -11.19 13.20
N ALA A 53 3.61 -9.90 13.03
CA ALA A 53 3.34 -9.32 11.73
C ALA A 53 4.58 -9.36 10.83
N GLN A 54 5.75 -8.99 11.36
CA GLN A 54 7.03 -9.07 10.65
C GLN A 54 7.47 -10.52 10.40
N ALA A 55 7.05 -11.45 11.26
CA ALA A 55 7.35 -12.86 11.10
C ALA A 55 6.76 -13.47 9.82
N SER A 56 5.77 -12.83 9.20
CA SER A 56 5.22 -13.23 7.89
C SER A 56 6.23 -13.11 6.75
N GLY A 57 7.20 -12.20 6.85
CA GLY A 57 8.12 -11.83 5.78
C GLY A 57 7.49 -10.99 4.66
N ASN A 58 6.24 -10.56 4.81
CA ASN A 58 5.50 -9.74 3.85
C ASN A 58 5.68 -8.23 4.14
N PHE A 59 6.93 -7.78 4.21
CA PHE A 59 7.26 -6.40 4.60
C PHE A 59 6.66 -5.36 3.65
N ALA A 60 6.53 -5.65 2.36
CA ALA A 60 5.87 -4.79 1.38
C ALA A 60 4.39 -4.56 1.73
N ILE A 61 3.68 -5.61 2.13
CA ILE A 61 2.28 -5.51 2.55
C ILE A 61 2.16 -4.72 3.85
N LEU A 62 3.09 -4.91 4.79
CA LEU A 62 3.14 -4.12 6.02
C LEU A 62 3.42 -2.63 5.73
N ASP A 63 4.27 -2.32 4.74
CA ASP A 63 4.50 -0.94 4.29
C ASP A 63 3.22 -0.32 3.73
N ALA A 64 2.46 -1.06 2.93
CA ALA A 64 1.17 -0.61 2.40
C ALA A 64 0.15 -0.37 3.52
N ILE A 65 0.07 -1.26 4.51
CA ILE A 65 -0.78 -1.09 5.70
C ILE A 65 -0.36 0.15 6.49
N ARG A 66 0.95 0.37 6.65
CA ARG A 66 1.46 1.57 7.32
C ARG A 66 1.11 2.84 6.55
N GLY A 67 1.20 2.80 5.22
CA GLY A 67 0.75 3.88 4.34
C GLY A 67 -0.75 4.18 4.50
N LEU A 68 -1.59 3.16 4.53
CA LEU A 68 -3.04 3.31 4.77
C LEU A 68 -3.33 3.91 6.16
N SER A 69 -2.62 3.48 7.20
CA SER A 69 -2.71 4.07 8.54
C SER A 69 -2.37 5.56 8.50
N TRP A 70 -1.27 5.92 7.85
CA TRP A 70 -0.87 7.32 7.71
C TRP A 70 -1.92 8.15 6.96
N VAL A 71 -2.48 7.62 5.87
CA VAL A 71 -3.56 8.28 5.12
C VAL A 71 -4.75 8.54 6.01
N ARG A 72 -5.23 7.53 6.72
CA ARG A 72 -6.37 7.67 7.63
C ARG A 72 -6.14 8.74 8.68
N ASP A 73 -4.93 8.80 9.24
CA ASP A 73 -4.60 9.72 10.34
C ASP A 73 -4.39 11.17 9.85
N ASN A 74 -4.04 11.38 8.57
CA ASN A 74 -3.59 12.68 8.07
C ASN A 74 -4.44 13.28 6.94
N ILE A 75 -5.26 12.47 6.23
CA ILE A 75 -5.88 12.90 4.97
C ILE A 75 -6.86 14.06 5.14
N VAL A 76 -7.40 14.27 6.33
CA VAL A 76 -8.26 15.43 6.64
C VAL A 76 -7.52 16.74 6.40
N SER A 77 -6.22 16.81 6.71
CA SER A 77 -5.39 17.99 6.48
C SER A 77 -5.20 18.32 4.99
N PHE A 78 -5.50 17.36 4.11
CA PHE A 78 -5.47 17.51 2.67
C PHE A 78 -6.86 17.65 2.05
N GLY A 79 -7.91 17.80 2.88
CA GLY A 79 -9.30 17.92 2.44
C GLY A 79 -9.99 16.58 2.14
N GLY A 80 -9.36 15.45 2.48
CA GLY A 80 -9.89 14.11 2.24
C GLY A 80 -10.76 13.58 3.39
N ASN A 81 -11.46 12.49 3.09
CA ASN A 81 -12.32 11.79 4.06
C ASN A 81 -11.65 10.47 4.48
N PRO A 82 -11.21 10.33 5.75
CA PRO A 82 -10.57 9.11 6.25
C PRO A 82 -11.52 7.90 6.32
N GLY A 83 -12.83 8.11 6.26
CA GLY A 83 -13.85 7.06 6.21
C GLY A 83 -14.21 6.61 4.80
N ASN A 84 -13.55 7.14 3.76
CA ASN A 84 -13.82 6.82 2.36
C ASN A 84 -12.51 6.62 1.59
N ILE A 85 -11.82 5.54 1.90
CA ILE A 85 -10.55 5.16 1.29
C ILE A 85 -10.79 3.98 0.35
N THR A 86 -10.45 4.15 -0.93
CA THR A 86 -10.46 3.07 -1.92
C THR A 86 -9.02 2.63 -2.19
N ILE A 87 -8.78 1.34 -2.20
CA ILE A 87 -7.48 0.77 -2.61
C ILE A 87 -7.54 0.32 -4.07
N ALA A 88 -6.47 0.57 -4.79
CA ALA A 88 -6.31 0.16 -6.18
C ALA A 88 -4.86 -0.26 -6.43
N GLY A 89 -4.63 -1.03 -7.47
CA GLY A 89 -3.29 -1.44 -7.84
C GLY A 89 -3.22 -1.95 -9.28
N PHE A 90 -2.03 -1.84 -9.85
CA PHE A 90 -1.74 -2.31 -11.20
C PHE A 90 -0.80 -3.52 -11.17
N SER A 91 -1.05 -4.55 -11.97
CA SER A 91 -0.18 -5.73 -12.11
C SER A 91 0.11 -6.39 -10.74
N SER A 92 1.36 -6.43 -10.29
CA SER A 92 1.71 -6.93 -8.95
C SER A 92 1.05 -6.12 -7.84
N GLY A 93 0.91 -4.79 -7.99
CA GLY A 93 0.15 -3.97 -7.05
C GLY A 93 -1.32 -4.40 -6.92
N GLY A 94 -1.92 -4.93 -8.00
CA GLY A 94 -3.26 -5.55 -7.93
C GLY A 94 -3.26 -6.83 -7.09
N ARG A 95 -2.20 -7.66 -7.15
CA ARG A 95 -2.03 -8.82 -6.26
C ARG A 95 -1.87 -8.39 -4.80
N ASP A 96 -1.14 -7.30 -4.57
CA ASP A 96 -0.94 -6.76 -3.23
C ASP A 96 -2.24 -6.19 -2.65
N VAL A 97 -3.11 -5.59 -3.49
CA VAL A 97 -4.50 -5.23 -3.11
C VAL A 97 -5.27 -6.46 -2.65
N MET A 98 -5.18 -7.59 -3.36
CA MET A 98 -5.83 -8.85 -2.93
C MET A 98 -5.27 -9.35 -1.59
N ALA A 99 -3.97 -9.20 -1.36
CA ALA A 99 -3.36 -9.54 -0.06
C ALA A 99 -3.88 -8.63 1.06
N LEU A 100 -4.05 -7.34 0.81
CA LEU A 100 -4.64 -6.40 1.78
C LEU A 100 -6.09 -6.77 2.14
N LEU A 101 -6.90 -7.19 1.14
CA LEU A 101 -8.30 -7.60 1.36
C LEU A 101 -8.44 -8.76 2.35
N ILE A 102 -7.48 -9.67 2.37
CA ILE A 102 -7.50 -10.84 3.27
C ILE A 102 -6.66 -10.65 4.53
N SER A 103 -5.90 -9.56 4.63
CA SER A 103 -5.06 -9.28 5.80
C SER A 103 -5.91 -8.77 6.97
N PRO A 104 -5.86 -9.43 8.14
CA PRO A 104 -6.54 -8.92 9.34
C PRO A 104 -5.98 -7.55 9.78
N ASP A 105 -4.70 -7.28 9.53
CA ASP A 105 -4.03 -6.04 9.92
C ASP A 105 -4.44 -4.85 9.04
N ALA A 106 -5.01 -5.11 7.84
CA ALA A 106 -5.53 -4.08 6.96
C ALA A 106 -7.01 -3.75 7.20
N LYS A 107 -7.69 -4.55 8.03
CA LYS A 107 -9.13 -4.43 8.27
C LYS A 107 -9.51 -3.07 8.85
N GLY A 108 -10.44 -2.38 8.18
CA GLY A 108 -11.01 -1.11 8.63
C GLY A 108 -10.22 0.12 8.18
N TYR A 109 -9.22 -0.05 7.30
CA TYR A 109 -8.54 1.09 6.68
C TYR A 109 -9.22 1.55 5.38
N PHE A 110 -10.00 0.69 4.73
CA PHE A 110 -10.69 0.92 3.45
C PHE A 110 -11.99 0.14 3.39
#